data_d37cbb603f3cf52ce18cd2579b387bb9
#
_entry.id   d37cbb603f3cf52ce18cd2579b387bb9
#
_cell.length_a   1.000
_cell.length_b   1.000
_cell.length_c   1.000
_cell.angle_alpha   90.00
_cell.angle_beta   90.00
_cell.angle_gamma   90.00
#
_symmetry.space_group_name_H-M   'P 1'
#
loop_
_entity.id
_entity.type
_entity.pdbx_description
1 polymer ?
#
loop_
_entity_poly.entity_id
_entity_poly.type
_entity_poly.pdbx_seq_one_letter_code
_entity_poly.pdbx_strand_id
1 'polypeptide(L)'
;MKTLNLIILVLLPIFFSCKNEQKEKEKQIAQLVSEWQGKQIVFPENSIFTRYLTDTTDYQIPQSEYKVLIYVDSIGCTSCKLQLHKWKELIEYTNSVTQNKVPFLFFFHPKDAKEIRYLLKRDGFDHPICIDLDDRLNKLNKFPADMTFQTFLLDKNNKVAVLGNPVHNTAVKDLYLKQITGKDNPNKNIPKTIAKASQTDIDFGTFDKSEIKQTTIEVKNTGDSPLVIVDVSTTCGCTAATYDKRP
;
A
#
# COMPACT_ATOMS: atom_id res chain seq x y z
N MET A 1 61.03 -4.20 -10.65
CA MET A 1 59.80 -4.08 -11.43
C MET A 1 58.96 -5.34 -11.29
N LYS A 2 58.35 -5.63 -10.11
CA LYS A 2 57.48 -6.80 -9.89
C LYS A 2 56.45 -6.56 -8.76
N THR A 3 55.87 -5.37 -8.65
CA THR A 3 54.89 -5.08 -7.59
C THR A 3 53.63 -4.34 -8.07
N LEU A 4 53.31 -4.37 -9.37
CA LEU A 4 52.17 -3.58 -9.88
C LEU A 4 50.97 -4.46 -10.35
N ASN A 5 50.97 -5.77 -10.20
CA ASN A 5 49.90 -6.64 -10.72
C ASN A 5 48.98 -7.25 -9.65
N LEU A 6 49.03 -6.83 -8.40
CA LEU A 6 48.23 -7.44 -7.34
C LEU A 6 47.01 -6.62 -6.86
N ILE A 7 46.82 -5.42 -7.39
CA ILE A 7 45.74 -4.51 -6.89
C ILE A 7 44.45 -4.56 -7.76
N ILE A 8 44.49 -5.15 -8.95
CA ILE A 8 43.32 -5.14 -9.86
C ILE A 8 42.32 -6.26 -9.62
N LEU A 9 42.63 -7.26 -8.79
CA LEU A 9 41.76 -8.46 -8.63
C LEU A 9 40.73 -8.39 -7.50
N VAL A 10 40.65 -7.29 -6.72
CA VAL A 10 39.77 -7.21 -5.53
C VAL A 10 38.48 -6.39 -5.79
N LEU A 11 38.33 -5.71 -6.92
CA LEU A 11 37.23 -4.76 -7.17
C LEU A 11 36.05 -5.30 -8.01
N LEU A 12 36.00 -6.58 -8.35
CA LEU A 12 34.98 -7.11 -9.26
C LEU A 12 33.79 -7.86 -8.64
N PRO A 13 33.65 -8.16 -7.32
CA PRO A 13 32.47 -8.87 -6.84
C PRO A 13 31.29 -8.00 -6.39
N ILE A 14 31.42 -6.65 -6.32
CA ILE A 14 30.39 -5.81 -5.69
C ILE A 14 29.14 -5.60 -6.57
N PHE A 15 29.26 -5.72 -7.88
CA PHE A 15 28.13 -5.51 -8.80
C PHE A 15 27.20 -6.72 -9.01
N PHE A 16 27.58 -7.92 -8.57
CA PHE A 16 26.75 -9.11 -8.69
C PHE A 16 25.77 -9.32 -7.52
N SER A 17 26.00 -8.69 -6.36
CA SER A 17 25.19 -8.88 -5.17
C SER A 17 23.78 -8.26 -5.31
N CYS A 18 23.66 -7.03 -5.80
CA CYS A 18 22.37 -6.35 -5.90
C CYS A 18 21.39 -7.02 -6.89
N LYS A 19 21.87 -7.57 -8.00
CA LYS A 19 20.99 -8.29 -8.95
C LYS A 19 20.47 -9.62 -8.41
N ASN A 20 21.21 -10.25 -7.52
CA ASN A 20 20.78 -11.50 -6.88
C ASN A 20 19.71 -11.25 -5.79
N GLU A 21 19.84 -10.20 -5.00
CA GLU A 21 18.86 -9.84 -3.97
C GLU A 21 17.51 -9.46 -4.57
N GLN A 22 17.50 -8.70 -5.66
CA GLN A 22 16.26 -8.32 -6.33
C GLN A 22 15.54 -9.55 -6.92
N LYS A 23 16.26 -10.46 -7.58
CA LYS A 23 15.66 -11.69 -8.10
C LYS A 23 15.12 -12.59 -7.00
N GLU A 24 15.80 -12.66 -5.87
CA GLU A 24 15.33 -13.45 -4.74
C GLU A 24 14.05 -12.85 -4.11
N LYS A 25 13.97 -11.52 -3.98
CA LYS A 25 12.74 -10.82 -3.56
C LYS A 25 11.59 -11.05 -4.53
N GLU A 26 11.83 -10.94 -5.83
CA GLU A 26 10.82 -11.23 -6.86
C GLU A 26 10.29 -12.66 -6.76
N LYS A 27 11.17 -13.63 -6.54
CA LYS A 27 10.82 -15.04 -6.36
C LYS A 27 9.98 -15.25 -5.09
N GLN A 28 10.38 -14.64 -3.97
CA GLN A 28 9.64 -14.70 -2.71
C GLN A 28 8.23 -14.09 -2.86
N ILE A 29 8.12 -12.94 -3.54
CA ILE A 29 6.82 -12.32 -3.83
C ILE A 29 5.97 -13.24 -4.73
N ALA A 30 6.54 -13.80 -5.79
CA ALA A 30 5.82 -14.70 -6.68
C ALA A 30 5.33 -15.96 -5.94
N GLN A 31 6.14 -16.51 -5.07
CA GLN A 31 5.76 -17.65 -4.22
C GLN A 31 4.61 -17.26 -3.27
N LEU A 32 4.70 -16.12 -2.59
CA LEU A 32 3.67 -15.62 -1.70
C LEU A 32 2.34 -15.41 -2.44
N VAL A 33 2.39 -14.76 -3.62
CA VAL A 33 1.20 -14.56 -4.46
C VAL A 33 0.58 -15.90 -4.85
N SER A 34 1.39 -16.88 -5.26
CA SER A 34 0.92 -18.23 -5.63
C SER A 34 0.28 -18.96 -4.45
N GLU A 35 0.83 -18.80 -3.24
CA GLU A 35 0.30 -19.40 -2.01
C GLU A 35 -1.07 -18.83 -1.63
N TRP A 36 -1.26 -17.53 -1.86
CA TRP A 36 -2.47 -16.83 -1.44
C TRP A 36 -3.56 -16.82 -2.50
N GLN A 37 -3.24 -16.96 -3.77
CA GLN A 37 -4.21 -16.95 -4.84
C GLN A 37 -5.20 -18.11 -4.72
N GLY A 38 -6.50 -17.81 -4.70
CA GLY A 38 -7.57 -18.78 -4.52
C GLY A 38 -7.77 -19.26 -3.08
N LYS A 39 -6.94 -18.85 -2.12
CA LYS A 39 -7.11 -19.17 -0.69
C LYS A 39 -8.38 -18.50 -0.18
N GLN A 40 -9.19 -19.25 0.54
CA GLN A 40 -10.41 -18.72 1.14
C GLN A 40 -10.11 -17.96 2.42
N ILE A 41 -10.67 -16.76 2.53
CA ILE A 41 -10.64 -15.95 3.75
C ILE A 41 -11.84 -16.33 4.63
N VAL A 42 -11.54 -16.64 5.89
CA VAL A 42 -12.53 -16.93 6.93
C VAL A 42 -12.74 -15.68 7.77
N PHE A 43 -13.96 -15.16 7.78
CA PHE A 43 -14.30 -14.01 8.61
C PHE A 43 -14.73 -14.45 10.00
N PRO A 44 -14.36 -13.71 11.08
CA PRO A 44 -14.84 -13.98 12.42
C PRO A 44 -16.37 -13.84 12.49
N GLU A 45 -17.01 -14.75 13.20
CA GLU A 45 -18.43 -14.60 13.55
C GLU A 45 -18.64 -13.34 14.39
N ASN A 46 -19.82 -12.71 14.26
CA ASN A 46 -20.19 -11.51 15.01
C ASN A 46 -19.19 -10.34 14.89
N SER A 47 -18.69 -10.10 13.67
CA SER A 47 -17.89 -8.91 13.37
C SER A 47 -18.76 -7.66 13.48
N ILE A 48 -18.43 -6.77 14.42
CA ILE A 48 -19.18 -5.53 14.67
C ILE A 48 -18.48 -4.39 13.92
N PHE A 49 -19.21 -3.72 13.05
CA PHE A 49 -18.75 -2.56 12.32
C PHE A 49 -19.28 -1.28 12.97
N THR A 50 -18.42 -0.27 13.06
CA THR A 50 -18.74 1.03 13.64
C THR A 50 -18.29 2.17 12.74
N ARG A 51 -18.93 3.33 12.83
CA ARG A 51 -18.43 4.60 12.29
C ARG A 51 -17.73 5.37 13.40
N TYR A 52 -16.53 5.85 13.12
CA TYR A 52 -15.69 6.59 14.09
C TYR A 52 -15.50 5.90 15.45
N LEU A 53 -15.68 4.56 15.50
CA LEU A 53 -15.62 3.77 16.75
C LEU A 53 -16.64 4.22 17.83
N THR A 54 -17.70 4.88 17.41
CA THR A 54 -18.77 5.37 18.33
C THR A 54 -20.12 4.77 17.97
N ASP A 55 -20.47 4.80 16.69
CA ASP A 55 -21.80 4.45 16.25
C ASP A 55 -21.77 3.06 15.62
N THR A 56 -22.37 2.09 16.31
CA THR A 56 -22.55 0.73 15.76
C THR A 56 -23.45 0.80 14.54
N THR A 57 -23.02 0.15 13.47
CA THR A 57 -23.80 0.07 12.23
C THR A 57 -24.36 -1.34 12.04
N ASP A 58 -25.52 -1.42 11.42
CA ASP A 58 -26.10 -2.71 10.97
C ASP A 58 -25.40 -3.17 9.65
N TYR A 59 -24.08 -2.99 9.58
CA TYR A 59 -23.30 -3.37 8.42
C TYR A 59 -22.88 -4.83 8.53
N GLN A 60 -23.31 -5.62 7.57
CA GLN A 60 -22.93 -7.03 7.42
C GLN A 60 -21.91 -7.16 6.29
N ILE A 61 -21.09 -8.20 6.33
CA ILE A 61 -20.17 -8.51 5.22
C ILE A 61 -20.99 -8.82 3.97
N PRO A 62 -20.93 -7.96 2.93
CA PRO A 62 -21.83 -8.08 1.80
C PRO A 62 -21.54 -9.32 0.94
N GLN A 63 -22.61 -9.93 0.43
CA GLN A 63 -22.52 -10.88 -0.67
C GLN A 63 -22.41 -10.06 -1.98
N SER A 64 -21.21 -9.97 -2.53
CA SER A 64 -20.91 -9.22 -3.75
C SER A 64 -19.97 -10.02 -4.64
N GLU A 65 -19.98 -9.76 -5.95
CA GLU A 65 -19.08 -10.45 -6.90
C GLU A 65 -17.61 -10.26 -6.51
N TYR A 66 -17.26 -9.05 -6.11
CA TYR A 66 -15.95 -8.72 -5.55
C TYR A 66 -16.09 -7.85 -4.30
N LYS A 67 -15.16 -7.98 -3.38
CA LYS A 67 -14.99 -7.12 -2.20
C LYS A 67 -13.53 -6.94 -1.88
N VAL A 68 -13.15 -5.80 -1.34
CA VAL A 68 -11.77 -5.52 -0.92
C VAL A 68 -11.69 -5.68 0.59
N LEU A 69 -10.80 -6.56 1.05
CA LEU A 69 -10.47 -6.69 2.47
C LEU A 69 -9.16 -5.95 2.76
N ILE A 70 -9.22 -5.05 3.71
CA ILE A 70 -8.08 -4.30 4.24
C ILE A 70 -7.88 -4.71 5.70
N TYR A 71 -6.78 -5.39 5.99
CA TYR A 71 -6.38 -5.70 7.34
C TYR A 71 -5.21 -4.80 7.74
N VAL A 72 -5.28 -4.21 8.93
CA VAL A 72 -4.22 -3.38 9.49
C VAL A 72 -3.87 -3.91 10.88
N ASP A 73 -2.65 -4.43 11.01
CA ASP A 73 -2.13 -4.95 12.28
C ASP A 73 -1.64 -3.85 13.23
N SER A 74 -1.27 -4.24 14.45
CA SER A 74 -0.77 -3.36 15.50
C SER A 74 0.72 -3.03 15.41
N ILE A 75 1.43 -3.50 14.37
CA ILE A 75 2.88 -3.36 14.25
C ILE A 75 3.24 -2.04 13.55
N GLY A 76 4.13 -1.24 14.14
CA GLY A 76 4.65 -0.01 13.51
C GLY A 76 3.73 1.20 13.61
N CYS A 77 3.86 2.11 12.65
CA CYS A 77 3.17 3.40 12.62
C CYS A 77 1.74 3.26 12.05
N THR A 78 0.73 3.51 12.87
CA THR A 78 -0.68 3.39 12.48
C THR A 78 -1.06 4.36 11.36
N SER A 79 -0.70 5.64 11.47
CA SER A 79 -1.08 6.66 10.49
C SER A 79 -0.43 6.40 9.12
N CYS A 80 0.79 5.86 9.10
CA CYS A 80 1.50 5.48 7.88
C CYS A 80 0.80 4.35 7.12
N LYS A 81 0.22 3.40 7.86
CA LYS A 81 -0.48 2.25 7.29
C LYS A 81 -1.86 2.62 6.78
N LEU A 82 -2.57 3.48 7.50
CA LEU A 82 -3.96 3.76 7.20
C LEU A 82 -4.15 4.52 5.88
N GLN A 83 -3.38 5.57 5.59
CA GLN A 83 -3.48 6.40 4.38
C GLN A 83 -4.95 6.64 3.92
N LEU A 84 -5.80 7.03 4.86
CA LEU A 84 -7.26 7.06 4.70
C LEU A 84 -7.73 7.89 3.50
N HIS A 85 -7.02 8.98 3.16
CA HIS A 85 -7.32 9.81 2.00
C HIS A 85 -7.20 9.04 0.69
N LYS A 86 -6.18 8.19 0.54
CA LYS A 86 -6.01 7.36 -0.67
C LYS A 86 -7.08 6.28 -0.79
N TRP A 87 -7.53 5.74 0.35
CA TRP A 87 -8.65 4.81 0.34
C TRP A 87 -9.94 5.50 -0.10
N LYS A 88 -10.23 6.74 0.36
CA LYS A 88 -11.38 7.51 -0.11
C LYS A 88 -11.34 7.70 -1.61
N GLU A 89 -10.21 8.16 -2.15
CA GLU A 89 -10.01 8.33 -3.60
C GLU A 89 -10.22 7.02 -4.38
N LEU A 90 -9.68 5.90 -3.89
CA LEU A 90 -9.83 4.61 -4.54
C LEU A 90 -11.29 4.11 -4.51
N ILE A 91 -11.98 4.29 -3.38
CA ILE A 91 -13.39 3.93 -3.23
C ILE A 91 -14.25 4.75 -4.20
N GLU A 92 -14.07 6.07 -4.23
CA GLU A 92 -14.77 6.98 -5.15
C GLU A 92 -14.51 6.61 -6.61
N TYR A 93 -13.25 6.40 -6.98
CA TYR A 93 -12.87 5.98 -8.31
C TYR A 93 -13.50 4.63 -8.69
N THR A 94 -13.39 3.63 -7.81
CA THR A 94 -13.97 2.30 -8.06
C THR A 94 -15.48 2.39 -8.25
N ASN A 95 -16.18 3.17 -7.41
CA ASN A 95 -17.62 3.38 -7.53
C ASN A 95 -18.01 4.12 -8.83
N SER A 96 -17.12 4.96 -9.38
CA SER A 96 -17.38 5.68 -10.63
C SER A 96 -17.25 4.80 -11.88
N VAL A 97 -16.40 3.77 -11.82
CA VAL A 97 -16.10 2.91 -12.99
C VAL A 97 -16.80 1.56 -12.96
N THR A 98 -17.48 1.21 -11.84
CA THR A 98 -18.21 -0.03 -11.68
C THR A 98 -19.72 0.22 -11.62
N GLN A 99 -20.52 -0.64 -12.27
CA GLN A 99 -21.98 -0.57 -12.17
C GLN A 99 -22.49 -0.98 -10.78
N ASN A 100 -21.79 -1.90 -10.13
CA ASN A 100 -22.07 -2.37 -8.78
C ASN A 100 -21.02 -1.86 -7.82
N LYS A 101 -21.46 -1.31 -6.69
CA LYS A 101 -20.52 -0.88 -5.64
C LYS A 101 -19.70 -2.06 -5.15
N VAL A 102 -18.37 -1.90 -5.16
CA VAL A 102 -17.46 -2.87 -4.58
C VAL A 102 -17.30 -2.54 -3.10
N PRO A 103 -17.69 -3.43 -2.19
CA PRO A 103 -17.51 -3.19 -0.75
C PRO A 103 -16.04 -3.19 -0.35
N PHE A 104 -15.69 -2.25 0.53
CA PHE A 104 -14.38 -2.18 1.17
C PHE A 104 -14.54 -2.50 2.65
N LEU A 105 -13.90 -3.57 3.10
CA LEU A 105 -14.00 -4.13 4.44
C LEU A 105 -12.73 -3.79 5.21
N PHE A 106 -12.84 -2.87 6.16
CA PHE A 106 -11.72 -2.45 7.00
C PHE A 106 -11.74 -3.20 8.32
N PHE A 107 -10.71 -4.00 8.56
CA PHE A 107 -10.48 -4.69 9.82
C PHE A 107 -9.17 -4.17 10.43
N PHE A 108 -9.26 -3.58 11.61
CA PHE A 108 -8.12 -3.01 12.29
C PHE A 108 -7.88 -3.69 13.63
N HIS A 109 -6.66 -4.15 13.81
CA HIS A 109 -6.14 -4.63 15.09
C HIS A 109 -5.15 -3.60 15.65
N PRO A 110 -5.62 -2.50 16.29
CA PRO A 110 -4.76 -1.42 16.75
C PRO A 110 -4.13 -1.71 18.11
N LYS A 111 -2.98 -1.10 18.40
CA LYS A 111 -2.46 -0.97 19.79
C LYS A 111 -3.32 -0.04 20.64
N ASP A 112 -3.80 1.03 20.03
CA ASP A 112 -4.63 2.05 20.67
C ASP A 112 -5.83 2.43 19.78
N ALA A 113 -7.02 2.05 20.21
CA ALA A 113 -8.25 2.39 19.52
C ALA A 113 -8.56 3.90 19.56
N LYS A 114 -8.02 4.67 20.53
CA LYS A 114 -8.20 6.12 20.60
C LYS A 114 -7.44 6.81 19.48
N GLU A 115 -6.23 6.32 19.16
CA GLU A 115 -5.45 6.81 18.01
C GLU A 115 -6.23 6.61 16.71
N ILE A 116 -6.78 5.42 16.48
CA ILE A 116 -7.60 5.15 15.29
C ILE A 116 -8.79 6.12 15.22
N ARG A 117 -9.52 6.29 16.31
CA ARG A 117 -10.67 7.22 16.35
C ARG A 117 -10.28 8.64 15.99
N TYR A 118 -9.16 9.11 16.52
CA TYR A 118 -8.63 10.43 16.20
C TYR A 118 -8.33 10.56 14.71
N LEU A 119 -7.61 9.60 14.12
CA LEU A 119 -7.24 9.60 12.70
C LEU A 119 -8.47 9.58 11.79
N LEU A 120 -9.46 8.75 12.10
CA LEU A 120 -10.70 8.67 11.32
C LEU A 120 -11.46 10.00 11.32
N LYS A 121 -11.56 10.66 12.49
CA LYS A 121 -12.23 11.96 12.61
C LYS A 121 -11.43 13.06 11.91
N ARG A 122 -10.12 13.10 12.11
CA ARG A 122 -9.23 14.07 11.47
C ARG A 122 -9.36 14.03 9.94
N ASP A 123 -9.39 12.84 9.36
CA ASP A 123 -9.41 12.63 7.91
C ASP A 123 -10.83 12.51 7.34
N GLY A 124 -11.86 12.66 8.18
CA GLY A 124 -13.27 12.56 7.79
C GLY A 124 -13.58 11.22 7.10
N PHE A 125 -13.03 10.11 7.64
CA PHE A 125 -13.20 8.77 7.06
C PHE A 125 -14.43 8.10 7.66
N ASP A 126 -15.58 8.30 7.01
CA ASP A 126 -16.90 7.83 7.45
C ASP A 126 -17.29 6.48 6.81
N HIS A 127 -16.34 5.52 6.79
CA HIS A 127 -16.65 4.15 6.36
C HIS A 127 -16.82 3.23 7.58
N PRO A 128 -17.70 2.22 7.49
CA PRO A 128 -17.81 1.20 8.52
C PRO A 128 -16.48 0.44 8.69
N ILE A 129 -16.00 0.34 9.92
CA ILE A 129 -14.77 -0.38 10.28
C ILE A 129 -15.05 -1.35 11.40
N CYS A 130 -14.43 -2.52 11.34
CA CYS A 130 -14.38 -3.48 12.42
C CYS A 130 -13.08 -3.32 13.21
N ILE A 131 -13.18 -3.02 14.50
CA ILE A 131 -12.05 -3.07 15.42
C ILE A 131 -11.99 -4.46 16.01
N ASP A 132 -10.94 -5.18 15.65
CA ASP A 132 -10.69 -6.56 16.07
C ASP A 132 -9.56 -6.59 17.11
N LEU A 133 -9.89 -6.23 18.36
CA LEU A 133 -8.90 -6.14 19.44
C LEU A 133 -8.23 -7.49 19.74
N ASP A 134 -8.94 -8.58 19.51
CA ASP A 134 -8.44 -9.92 19.75
C ASP A 134 -7.70 -10.53 18.55
N ASP A 135 -7.53 -9.75 17.46
CA ASP A 135 -6.88 -10.23 16.23
C ASP A 135 -7.48 -11.54 15.66
N ARG A 136 -8.80 -11.68 15.78
CA ARG A 136 -9.51 -12.91 15.38
C ARG A 136 -9.40 -13.19 13.91
N LEU A 137 -9.51 -12.13 13.08
CA LEU A 137 -9.41 -12.28 11.63
C LEU A 137 -8.04 -12.83 11.22
N ASN A 138 -6.95 -12.30 11.76
CA ASN A 138 -5.61 -12.77 11.45
C ASN A 138 -5.32 -14.15 12.06
N LYS A 139 -5.82 -14.44 13.27
CA LYS A 139 -5.69 -15.77 13.89
C LYS A 139 -6.33 -16.86 13.03
N LEU A 140 -7.45 -16.57 12.36
CA LEU A 140 -8.13 -17.50 11.46
C LEU A 140 -7.38 -17.69 10.14
N ASN A 141 -6.76 -16.65 9.61
CA ASN A 141 -6.23 -16.65 8.24
C ASN A 141 -4.70 -16.70 8.15
N LYS A 142 -3.99 -16.25 9.20
CA LYS A 142 -2.51 -16.15 9.28
C LYS A 142 -1.96 -15.31 8.13
N PHE A 143 -2.34 -14.03 8.10
CA PHE A 143 -1.92 -13.09 7.06
C PHE A 143 -0.40 -12.92 6.98
N PRO A 144 0.13 -12.51 5.81
CA PRO A 144 1.53 -12.18 5.67
C PRO A 144 1.95 -11.10 6.68
N ALA A 145 3.16 -11.21 7.21
CA ALA A 145 3.70 -10.21 8.15
C ALA A 145 3.99 -8.86 7.47
N ASP A 146 4.31 -8.87 6.17
CA ASP A 146 4.52 -7.65 5.41
C ASP A 146 3.18 -6.97 5.10
N MET A 147 3.01 -5.75 5.60
CA MET A 147 1.80 -4.94 5.42
C MET A 147 1.42 -4.70 3.95
N THR A 148 2.37 -4.78 3.03
CA THR A 148 2.16 -4.65 1.58
C THR A 148 1.21 -5.73 1.06
N PHE A 149 1.16 -6.88 1.75
CA PHE A 149 0.35 -8.04 1.39
C PHE A 149 -0.82 -8.30 2.36
N GLN A 150 -1.23 -7.30 3.14
CA GLN A 150 -2.37 -7.38 4.07
C GLN A 150 -3.66 -6.78 3.48
N THR A 151 -3.71 -6.67 2.14
CA THR A 151 -4.90 -6.22 1.41
C THR A 151 -5.21 -7.21 0.30
N PHE A 152 -6.50 -7.53 0.15
CA PHE A 152 -6.97 -8.62 -0.69
C PHE A 152 -8.19 -8.19 -1.51
N LEU A 153 -8.18 -8.42 -2.82
CA LEU A 153 -9.41 -8.50 -3.59
C LEU A 153 -9.97 -9.90 -3.44
N LEU A 154 -11.18 -10.03 -2.95
CA LEU A 154 -11.87 -11.30 -2.75
C LEU A 154 -12.99 -11.45 -3.79
N ASP A 155 -13.20 -12.67 -4.26
CA ASP A 155 -14.36 -13.04 -5.07
C ASP A 155 -15.63 -13.24 -4.20
N LYS A 156 -16.74 -13.61 -4.82
CA LYS A 156 -18.02 -13.89 -4.15
C LYS A 156 -17.94 -14.99 -3.09
N ASN A 157 -17.01 -15.93 -3.23
CA ASN A 157 -16.78 -17.03 -2.29
C ASN A 157 -15.73 -16.70 -1.24
N ASN A 158 -15.34 -15.42 -1.09
CA ASN A 158 -14.27 -14.95 -0.22
C ASN A 158 -12.89 -15.55 -0.55
N LYS A 159 -12.66 -15.99 -1.79
CA LYS A 159 -11.34 -16.43 -2.23
C LYS A 159 -10.53 -15.27 -2.75
N VAL A 160 -9.24 -15.27 -2.47
CA VAL A 160 -8.30 -14.24 -2.92
C VAL A 160 -8.17 -14.27 -4.43
N ALA A 161 -8.66 -13.24 -5.10
CA ALA A 161 -8.48 -13.02 -6.53
C ALA A 161 -7.20 -12.25 -6.84
N VAL A 162 -6.89 -11.22 -6.03
CA VAL A 162 -5.64 -10.46 -6.13
C VAL A 162 -5.12 -10.15 -4.73
N LEU A 163 -3.82 -10.35 -4.51
CA LEU A 163 -3.09 -10.01 -3.28
C LEU A 163 -2.28 -8.73 -3.49
N GLY A 164 -2.27 -7.85 -2.50
CA GLY A 164 -1.45 -6.65 -2.45
C GLY A 164 -2.25 -5.36 -2.29
N ASN A 165 -1.57 -4.30 -1.87
CA ASN A 165 -2.20 -3.04 -1.52
C ASN A 165 -2.30 -2.09 -2.73
N PRO A 166 -3.52 -1.81 -3.25
CA PRO A 166 -3.72 -0.98 -4.44
C PRO A 166 -3.48 0.52 -4.19
N VAL A 167 -3.46 0.99 -2.95
CA VAL A 167 -3.16 2.41 -2.65
C VAL A 167 -1.66 2.68 -2.56
N HIS A 168 -0.84 1.63 -2.43
CA HIS A 168 0.62 1.71 -2.43
C HIS A 168 1.26 1.29 -3.75
N ASN A 169 0.53 0.58 -4.60
CA ASN A 169 1.08 0.04 -5.85
C ASN A 169 0.07 0.18 -6.99
N THR A 170 0.39 1.01 -7.96
CA THR A 170 -0.46 1.28 -9.13
C THR A 170 -0.68 0.04 -10.00
N ALA A 171 0.31 -0.84 -10.12
CA ALA A 171 0.15 -2.09 -10.87
C ALA A 171 -0.84 -3.04 -10.18
N VAL A 172 -0.85 -3.08 -8.84
CA VAL A 172 -1.85 -3.82 -8.05
C VAL A 172 -3.23 -3.18 -8.24
N LYS A 173 -3.33 -1.85 -8.20
CA LYS A 173 -4.57 -1.12 -8.49
C LYS A 173 -5.14 -1.50 -9.86
N ASP A 174 -4.30 -1.54 -10.88
CA ASP A 174 -4.70 -1.93 -12.24
C ASP A 174 -5.22 -3.38 -12.29
N LEU A 175 -4.57 -4.30 -11.56
CA LEU A 175 -5.03 -5.68 -11.45
C LEU A 175 -6.42 -5.78 -10.78
N TYR A 176 -6.66 -5.02 -9.70
CA TYR A 176 -7.98 -4.94 -9.05
C TYR A 176 -9.04 -4.46 -10.03
N LEU A 177 -8.78 -3.34 -10.71
CA LEU A 177 -9.72 -2.76 -11.66
C LEU A 177 -10.00 -3.69 -12.84
N LYS A 178 -8.97 -4.32 -13.39
CA LYS A 178 -9.10 -5.32 -14.45
C LYS A 178 -9.97 -6.49 -14.01
N GLN A 179 -9.73 -7.02 -12.80
CA GLN A 179 -10.50 -8.13 -12.25
C GLN A 179 -11.97 -7.76 -12.03
N ILE A 180 -12.23 -6.56 -11.50
CA ILE A 180 -13.59 -6.08 -11.20
C ILE A 180 -14.37 -5.72 -12.47
N THR A 181 -13.74 -5.04 -13.43
CA THR A 181 -14.43 -4.50 -14.61
C THR A 181 -14.34 -5.39 -15.84
N GLY A 182 -13.45 -6.39 -15.85
CA GLY A 182 -13.11 -7.20 -17.02
C GLY A 182 -12.35 -6.43 -18.10
N LYS A 183 -11.94 -5.17 -17.84
CA LYS A 183 -11.28 -4.29 -18.81
C LYS A 183 -9.89 -3.91 -18.32
N ASP A 184 -8.94 -3.81 -19.25
CA ASP A 184 -7.65 -3.21 -18.95
C ASP A 184 -7.82 -1.70 -18.69
N ASN A 185 -7.00 -1.16 -17.79
CA ASN A 185 -7.00 0.28 -17.52
C ASN A 185 -6.61 1.03 -18.82
N PRO A 186 -7.46 1.94 -19.33
CA PRO A 186 -7.15 2.69 -20.55
C PRO A 186 -5.89 3.55 -20.40
N ASN A 187 -5.51 3.90 -19.16
CA ASN A 187 -4.29 4.66 -18.86
C ASN A 187 -3.01 3.82 -18.82
N LYS A 188 -3.08 2.53 -19.15
CA LYS A 188 -1.91 1.62 -19.17
C LYS A 188 -0.84 2.03 -20.20
N ASN A 189 -1.21 2.85 -21.19
CA ASN A 189 -0.34 3.35 -22.25
C ASN A 189 0.23 4.74 -21.98
N ILE A 190 0.27 5.21 -20.72
CA ILE A 190 1.00 6.44 -20.39
C ILE A 190 2.48 6.21 -20.74
N PRO A 191 3.06 7.02 -21.62
CA PRO A 191 4.47 6.90 -21.97
C PRO A 191 5.33 6.96 -20.72
N LYS A 192 6.17 5.95 -20.52
CA LYS A 192 7.10 5.94 -19.41
C LYS A 192 8.31 6.79 -19.78
N THR A 193 8.76 7.60 -18.84
CA THR A 193 10.00 8.36 -18.99
C THR A 193 10.97 8.01 -17.87
N ILE A 194 12.20 8.51 -17.93
CA ILE A 194 13.22 8.31 -16.93
C ILE A 194 13.30 9.57 -16.08
N ALA A 195 13.07 9.42 -14.78
CA ALA A 195 13.23 10.48 -13.81
C ALA A 195 14.51 10.27 -12.98
N LYS A 196 15.25 11.33 -12.74
CA LYS A 196 16.44 11.34 -11.88
C LYS A 196 16.26 12.36 -10.77
N ALA A 197 16.30 11.92 -9.52
CA ALA A 197 16.30 12.81 -8.37
C ALA A 197 17.69 13.41 -8.14
N SER A 198 17.77 14.66 -7.66
CA SER A 198 19.02 15.35 -7.31
C SER A 198 19.74 14.67 -6.15
N GLN A 199 18.97 14.06 -5.24
CA GLN A 199 19.46 13.31 -4.08
C GLN A 199 18.43 12.29 -3.66
N THR A 200 18.87 11.15 -3.14
CA THR A 200 18.05 10.04 -2.66
C THR A 200 18.04 9.91 -1.15
N ASP A 201 19.05 10.46 -0.52
CA ASP A 201 19.25 10.42 0.93
C ASP A 201 19.46 11.83 1.45
N ILE A 202 18.74 12.18 2.53
CA ILE A 202 18.78 13.47 3.18
C ILE A 202 18.96 13.23 4.67
N ASP A 203 20.11 13.64 5.18
CA ASP A 203 20.37 13.62 6.62
C ASP A 203 20.10 15.01 7.20
N PHE A 204 19.08 15.13 8.04
CA PHE A 204 18.79 16.35 8.79
C PHE A 204 19.58 16.47 10.10
N GLY A 205 20.39 15.47 10.43
CA GLY A 205 21.11 15.39 11.69
C GLY A 205 20.18 15.24 12.90
N THR A 206 20.67 15.60 14.06
CA THR A 206 19.88 15.62 15.30
C THR A 206 19.21 16.99 15.48
N PHE A 207 17.92 17.01 15.70
CA PHE A 207 17.15 18.23 15.90
C PHE A 207 16.04 18.02 16.96
N ASP A 208 15.56 19.11 17.56
CA ASP A 208 14.47 19.07 18.53
C ASP A 208 13.17 18.70 17.83
N LYS A 209 12.32 17.96 18.52
CA LYS A 209 11.06 17.48 17.98
C LYS A 209 10.06 18.61 17.64
N SER A 210 10.27 19.81 18.18
CA SER A 210 9.47 21.02 17.88
C SER A 210 9.96 21.74 16.62
N GLU A 211 11.15 21.40 16.09
CA GLU A 211 11.70 22.02 14.90
C GLU A 211 11.12 21.42 13.63
N ILE A 212 10.82 22.27 12.66
CA ILE A 212 10.45 21.85 11.30
C ILE A 212 11.66 21.95 10.40
N LYS A 213 12.08 20.82 9.85
CA LYS A 213 13.13 20.77 8.83
C LYS A 213 12.51 20.68 7.45
N GLN A 214 13.07 21.39 6.49
CA GLN A 214 12.60 21.41 5.11
C GLN A 214 13.76 21.22 4.16
N THR A 215 13.50 20.54 3.07
CA THR A 215 14.44 20.39 1.95
C THR A 215 13.68 20.33 0.65
N THR A 216 14.38 20.55 -0.45
CA THR A 216 13.84 20.43 -1.80
C THR A 216 14.63 19.37 -2.55
N ILE A 217 13.91 18.45 -3.18
CA ILE A 217 14.47 17.46 -4.09
C ILE A 217 14.06 17.85 -5.50
N GLU A 218 15.05 18.12 -6.35
CA GLU A 218 14.79 18.35 -7.77
C GLU A 218 14.66 16.99 -8.48
N VAL A 219 13.60 16.83 -9.26
CA VAL A 219 13.37 15.64 -10.10
C VAL A 219 13.48 16.04 -11.55
N LYS A 220 14.52 15.57 -12.22
CA LYS A 220 14.79 15.87 -13.63
C LYS A 220 14.30 14.75 -14.52
N ASN A 221 13.54 15.11 -15.55
CA ASN A 221 13.22 14.19 -16.65
C ASN A 221 14.46 13.99 -17.52
N THR A 222 14.94 12.77 -17.62
CA THR A 222 16.09 12.36 -18.46
C THR A 222 15.69 11.40 -19.57
N GLY A 223 14.39 11.15 -19.76
CA GLY A 223 13.84 10.34 -20.85
C GLY A 223 13.15 11.20 -21.91
N ASP A 224 12.62 10.57 -22.92
CA ASP A 224 12.08 11.19 -24.14
C ASP A 224 10.57 11.51 -24.08
N SER A 225 9.89 11.08 -23.01
CA SER A 225 8.45 11.32 -22.83
C SER A 225 8.21 12.31 -21.68
N PRO A 226 7.10 13.05 -21.67
CA PRO A 226 6.77 13.96 -20.58
C PRO A 226 6.78 13.26 -19.22
N LEU A 227 7.38 13.90 -18.21
CA LEU A 227 7.33 13.43 -16.83
C LEU A 227 6.09 13.98 -16.14
N VAL A 228 5.24 13.09 -15.67
CA VAL A 228 4.07 13.44 -14.86
C VAL A 228 4.22 12.80 -13.50
N ILE A 229 4.28 13.60 -12.45
CA ILE A 229 4.25 13.13 -11.06
C ILE A 229 2.79 12.88 -10.70
N VAL A 230 2.40 11.63 -10.56
CA VAL A 230 1.01 11.22 -10.29
C VAL A 230 0.71 11.33 -8.80
N ASP A 231 1.69 10.99 -7.96
CA ASP A 231 1.56 11.00 -6.50
C ASP A 231 2.93 11.15 -5.83
N VAL A 232 2.93 11.75 -4.66
CA VAL A 232 4.06 11.74 -3.72
C VAL A 232 3.55 11.28 -2.37
N SER A 233 4.08 10.17 -1.89
CA SER A 233 3.69 9.60 -0.60
C SER A 233 4.87 9.49 0.33
N THR A 234 4.60 9.56 1.62
CA THR A 234 5.57 9.40 2.69
C THR A 234 5.21 8.18 3.53
N THR A 235 6.21 7.46 4.02
CA THR A 235 6.01 6.32 4.94
C THR A 235 5.80 6.76 6.38
N CYS A 236 6.07 8.02 6.70
CA CYS A 236 5.90 8.61 8.04
C CYS A 236 4.86 9.73 8.01
N GLY A 237 3.91 9.70 8.94
CA GLY A 237 2.92 10.78 9.11
C GLY A 237 3.51 12.11 9.61
N CYS A 238 4.79 12.14 9.99
CA CYS A 238 5.54 13.34 10.36
C CYS A 238 6.17 14.06 9.16
N THR A 239 6.09 13.47 7.96
CA THR A 239 6.66 14.04 6.75
C THR A 239 5.53 14.45 5.81
N ALA A 240 5.60 15.64 5.26
CA ALA A 240 4.71 16.12 4.20
C ALA A 240 5.54 16.52 2.99
N ALA A 241 5.03 16.23 1.80
CA ALA A 241 5.64 16.65 0.55
C ALA A 241 4.62 17.41 -0.31
N THR A 242 5.08 18.46 -0.94
CA THR A 242 4.32 19.21 -1.95
C THR A 242 5.12 19.24 -3.26
N TYR A 243 4.45 19.23 -4.38
CA TYR A 243 5.10 19.29 -5.69
C TYR A 243 4.26 20.11 -6.67
N ASP A 244 4.91 20.65 -7.68
CA ASP A 244 4.21 21.35 -8.78
C ASP A 244 3.52 20.31 -9.66
N LYS A 245 2.22 20.49 -9.87
CA LYS A 245 1.40 19.60 -10.71
C LYS A 245 1.37 20.02 -12.18
N ARG A 246 2.00 21.13 -12.50
CA ARG A 246 2.11 21.60 -13.89
C ARG A 246 3.21 20.80 -14.59
N PRO A 247 2.99 20.36 -15.81
CA PRO A 247 4.01 19.70 -16.63
C PRO A 247 5.15 20.64 -17.02
#